data_ad71ae8ac7c0baaa7cf6d2456f3df154
#
_entry.id   ad71ae8ac7c0baaa7cf6d2456f3df154
#
_cell.length_a   1.000
_cell.length_b   1.000
_cell.length_c   1.000
_cell.angle_alpha   90.00
_cell.angle_beta   90.00
_cell.angle_gamma   90.00
#
_symmetry.space_group_name_H-M   'P 1'
#
loop_
_entity.id
_entity.type
_entity.pdbx_description
1 polymer ?
#
loop_
_entity_poly.entity_id
_entity_poly.type
_entity_poly.pdbx_seq_one_letter_code
_entity_poly.pdbx_strand_id
1 'polypeptide(L)'
;MINTDIVKALADFLTQNKLTISVAESCTGGSLASALTSISGASIYFDCGFVAYSNKAKQDLLYVNKDTITKYGAVSEEVALEMVNGVIKNYTSDFVVAITGIAGPSGGTTTKPVGMVCFGFSSYGNKHTSTQLFKGDRLSIISQSVKYSIEQLLKQF
;
A
#
# COMPACT_ATOMS: atom_id res chain seq x y z
N MET A 1 6.78 -4.81 15.29
CA MET A 1 7.31 -3.42 15.22
C MET A 1 7.98 -3.26 13.86
N ILE A 2 7.71 -2.17 13.15
CA ILE A 2 8.33 -1.91 11.83
C ILE A 2 9.79 -1.54 12.07
N ASN A 3 10.71 -2.13 11.29
CA ASN A 3 12.13 -1.85 11.41
C ASN A 3 12.40 -0.40 10.94
N THR A 4 12.83 0.44 11.85
CA THR A 4 13.14 1.86 11.61
C THR A 4 14.26 2.03 10.58
N ASP A 5 15.20 1.09 10.48
CA ASP A 5 16.35 1.20 9.58
C ASP A 5 15.94 1.15 8.11
N ILE A 6 14.98 0.27 7.75
CA ILE A 6 14.48 0.20 6.36
C ILE A 6 13.65 1.44 5.99
N VAL A 7 12.89 1.98 6.96
CA VAL A 7 12.13 3.22 6.75
C VAL A 7 13.11 4.37 6.50
N LYS A 8 14.16 4.47 7.34
CA LYS A 8 15.19 5.50 7.19
C LYS A 8 15.93 5.36 5.87
N ALA A 9 16.31 4.16 5.46
CA ALA A 9 16.97 3.91 4.19
C ALA A 9 16.12 4.41 2.99
N LEU A 10 14.81 4.14 3.00
CA LEU A 10 13.90 4.63 1.98
C LEU A 10 13.77 6.16 2.02
N ALA A 11 13.61 6.75 3.21
CA ALA A 11 13.50 8.19 3.38
C ALA A 11 14.77 8.93 2.89
N ASP A 12 15.94 8.43 3.23
CA ASP A 12 17.23 8.97 2.79
C ASP A 12 17.35 8.90 1.26
N PHE A 13 16.98 7.75 0.66
CA PHE A 13 17.00 7.57 -0.79
C PHE A 13 16.07 8.56 -1.51
N LEU A 14 14.80 8.65 -1.07
CA LEU A 14 13.81 9.55 -1.66
C LEU A 14 14.27 11.02 -1.56
N THR A 15 14.78 11.41 -0.39
CA THR A 15 15.26 12.77 -0.14
C THR A 15 16.46 13.13 -1.03
N GLN A 16 17.48 12.26 -1.08
CA GLN A 16 18.70 12.49 -1.86
C GLN A 16 18.43 12.60 -3.35
N ASN A 17 17.47 11.84 -3.86
CA ASN A 17 17.10 11.82 -5.26
C ASN A 17 15.94 12.78 -5.61
N LYS A 18 15.41 13.52 -4.64
CA LYS A 18 14.28 14.44 -4.80
C LYS A 18 13.03 13.76 -5.37
N LEU A 19 12.75 12.56 -4.87
CA LEU A 19 11.63 11.73 -5.30
C LEU A 19 10.50 11.79 -4.29
N THR A 20 9.27 11.64 -4.78
CA THR A 20 8.05 11.69 -3.98
C THR A 20 7.32 10.36 -3.96
N ILE A 21 6.59 10.12 -2.88
CA ILE A 21 5.77 8.92 -2.69
C ILE A 21 4.38 9.28 -2.17
N SER A 22 3.37 8.60 -2.72
CA SER A 22 1.99 8.58 -2.21
C SER A 22 1.55 7.15 -1.96
N VAL A 23 0.63 6.96 -1.01
CA VAL A 23 0.16 5.63 -0.62
C VAL A 23 -1.36 5.55 -0.58
N ALA A 24 -1.91 4.36 -0.84
CA ALA A 24 -3.31 4.04 -0.65
C ALA A 24 -3.44 2.76 0.19
N GLU A 25 -4.04 2.88 1.36
CA GLU A 25 -4.10 1.82 2.35
C GLU A 25 -5.54 1.38 2.63
N SER A 26 -5.76 0.09 2.72
CA SER A 26 -6.99 -0.49 3.23
C SER A 26 -6.72 -1.22 4.56
N CYS A 27 -6.38 -2.48 4.53
CA CYS A 27 -6.20 -3.28 5.75
C CYS A 27 -5.10 -2.79 6.69
N THR A 28 -4.13 -2.05 6.20
CA THR A 28 -3.04 -1.48 7.01
C THR A 28 -3.42 -0.17 7.73
N GLY A 29 -4.56 0.42 7.37
CA GLY A 29 -5.22 1.50 8.11
C GLY A 29 -4.37 2.75 8.38
N GLY A 30 -3.42 3.09 7.49
CA GLY A 30 -2.52 4.23 7.65
C GLY A 30 -1.16 3.88 8.24
N SER A 31 -0.88 2.59 8.49
CA SER A 31 0.38 2.16 9.10
C SER A 31 1.60 2.41 8.20
N LEU A 32 1.45 2.31 6.87
CA LEU A 32 2.54 2.64 5.94
C LEU A 32 2.78 4.15 5.90
N ALA A 33 1.72 4.96 5.81
CA ALA A 33 1.82 6.41 5.88
C ALA A 33 2.47 6.87 7.20
N SER A 34 2.04 6.29 8.33
CA SER A 34 2.62 6.55 9.65
C SER A 34 4.12 6.20 9.70
N ALA A 35 4.51 5.05 9.15
CA ALA A 35 5.92 4.65 9.10
C ALA A 35 6.75 5.64 8.28
N LEU A 36 6.29 5.98 7.07
CA LEU A 36 6.99 6.91 6.18
C LEU A 36 7.12 8.33 6.76
N THR A 37 6.10 8.78 7.49
CA THR A 37 6.08 10.11 8.11
C THR A 37 6.72 10.16 9.49
N SER A 38 7.17 9.04 10.04
CA SER A 38 7.88 8.98 11.33
C SER A 38 9.29 9.57 11.30
N ILE A 39 9.88 9.71 10.12
CA ILE A 39 11.20 10.30 9.93
C ILE A 39 11.08 11.81 9.78
N SER A 40 11.89 12.56 10.54
CA SER A 40 11.93 14.02 10.43
C SER A 40 12.27 14.45 9.00
N GLY A 41 11.58 15.46 8.47
CA GLY A 41 11.74 15.91 7.10
C GLY A 41 10.87 15.16 6.08
N ALA A 42 9.95 14.32 6.53
CA ALA A 42 9.08 13.52 5.65
C ALA A 42 8.30 14.35 4.61
N SER A 43 8.01 15.62 4.89
CA SER A 43 7.34 16.53 3.94
C SER A 43 8.13 16.77 2.63
N ILE A 44 9.41 16.40 2.59
CA ILE A 44 10.22 16.51 1.38
C ILE A 44 9.86 15.43 0.36
N TYR A 45 9.48 14.23 0.83
CA TYR A 45 9.24 13.07 -0.03
C TYR A 45 7.82 12.49 0.07
N PHE A 46 7.14 12.65 1.21
CA PHE A 46 5.79 12.10 1.39
C PHE A 46 4.75 13.13 0.94
N ASP A 47 4.00 12.78 -0.09
CA ASP A 47 3.04 13.68 -0.74
C ASP A 47 1.62 13.48 -0.19
N CYS A 48 1.09 12.25 -0.27
CA CYS A 48 -0.28 11.95 0.15
C CYS A 48 -0.46 10.51 0.61
N GLY A 49 -1.38 10.31 1.56
CA GLY A 49 -1.84 8.99 1.99
C GLY A 49 -3.36 8.92 2.04
N PHE A 50 -3.93 7.95 1.33
CA PHE A 50 -5.35 7.62 1.40
C PHE A 50 -5.56 6.41 2.30
N VAL A 51 -6.48 6.51 3.26
CA VAL A 51 -7.00 5.36 3.98
C VAL A 51 -8.40 5.06 3.46
N ALA A 52 -8.48 4.18 2.46
CA ALA A 52 -9.71 3.76 1.80
C ALA A 52 -10.13 2.38 2.33
N TYR A 53 -10.71 2.34 3.51
CA TYR A 53 -10.95 1.10 4.25
C TYR A 53 -12.15 0.32 3.73
N SER A 54 -13.27 0.99 3.43
CA SER A 54 -14.48 0.38 2.88
C SER A 54 -14.43 0.29 1.35
N ASN A 55 -15.28 -0.58 0.77
CA ASN A 55 -15.46 -0.64 -0.68
C ASN A 55 -15.97 0.70 -1.23
N LYS A 56 -16.87 1.38 -0.48
CA LYS A 56 -17.35 2.70 -0.85
C LYS A 56 -16.21 3.73 -0.89
N ALA A 57 -15.32 3.74 0.11
CA ALA A 57 -14.18 4.64 0.14
C ALA A 57 -13.21 4.39 -1.04
N LYS A 58 -12.98 3.12 -1.40
CA LYS A 58 -12.18 2.77 -2.59
C LYS A 58 -12.77 3.35 -3.87
N GLN A 59 -14.10 3.31 -4.02
CA GLN A 59 -14.80 3.88 -5.16
C GLN A 59 -14.77 5.40 -5.15
N ASP A 60 -15.12 6.02 -4.02
CA ASP A 60 -15.27 7.46 -3.92
C ASP A 60 -13.93 8.22 -3.99
N LEU A 61 -12.89 7.71 -3.32
CA LEU A 61 -11.60 8.38 -3.19
C LEU A 61 -10.58 7.97 -4.27
N LEU A 62 -10.62 6.71 -4.70
CA LEU A 62 -9.63 6.12 -5.58
C LEU A 62 -10.21 5.65 -6.91
N TYR A 63 -11.49 5.92 -7.16
CA TYR A 63 -12.18 5.57 -8.40
C TYR A 63 -12.13 4.07 -8.76
N VAL A 64 -11.99 3.21 -7.76
CA VAL A 64 -12.04 1.76 -7.96
C VAL A 64 -13.42 1.40 -8.52
N ASN A 65 -13.43 0.65 -9.62
CA ASN A 65 -14.69 0.29 -10.28
C ASN A 65 -15.48 -0.71 -9.42
N LYS A 66 -16.76 -0.45 -9.23
CA LYS A 66 -17.67 -1.35 -8.51
C LYS A 66 -17.68 -2.75 -9.13
N ASP A 67 -17.64 -2.85 -10.44
CA ASP A 67 -17.64 -4.12 -11.15
C ASP A 67 -16.35 -4.92 -10.91
N THR A 68 -15.21 -4.26 -10.78
CA THR A 68 -13.94 -4.89 -10.40
C THR A 68 -14.03 -5.49 -8.99
N ILE A 69 -14.59 -4.74 -8.04
CA ILE A 69 -14.81 -5.24 -6.67
C ILE A 69 -15.78 -6.43 -6.67
N THR A 70 -16.85 -6.35 -7.44
CA THR A 70 -17.84 -7.42 -7.54
C THR A 70 -17.27 -8.69 -8.15
N LYS A 71 -16.46 -8.55 -9.19
CA LYS A 71 -15.88 -9.67 -9.94
C LYS A 71 -14.71 -10.34 -9.24
N TYR A 72 -13.80 -9.57 -8.69
CA TYR A 72 -12.52 -10.06 -8.14
C TYR A 72 -12.45 -9.98 -6.61
N GLY A 73 -13.38 -9.25 -5.99
CA GLY A 73 -13.34 -8.94 -4.56
C GLY A 73 -12.41 -7.76 -4.25
N ALA A 74 -12.60 -7.16 -3.08
CA ALA A 74 -11.77 -6.04 -2.62
C ALA A 74 -10.30 -6.43 -2.42
N VAL A 75 -10.04 -7.70 -2.05
CA VAL A 75 -8.70 -8.24 -1.90
C VAL A 75 -8.31 -8.96 -3.19
N SER A 76 -7.73 -8.20 -4.10
CA SER A 76 -7.31 -8.68 -5.41
C SER A 76 -6.23 -7.75 -5.98
N GLU A 77 -5.42 -8.27 -6.89
CA GLU A 77 -4.40 -7.46 -7.58
C GLU A 77 -5.05 -6.42 -8.49
N GLU A 78 -6.20 -6.74 -9.07
CA GLU A 78 -7.00 -5.84 -9.90
C GLU A 78 -7.43 -4.60 -9.11
N VAL A 79 -7.97 -4.79 -7.89
CA VAL A 79 -8.34 -3.68 -7.02
C VAL A 79 -7.11 -2.90 -6.54
N ALA A 80 -6.03 -3.58 -6.18
CA ALA A 80 -4.76 -2.92 -5.80
C ALA A 80 -4.23 -2.04 -6.94
N LEU A 81 -4.29 -2.51 -8.19
CA LEU A 81 -3.88 -1.73 -9.36
C LEU A 81 -4.79 -0.52 -9.59
N GLU A 82 -6.10 -0.68 -9.45
CA GLU A 82 -7.04 0.44 -9.58
C GLU A 82 -6.86 1.47 -8.46
N MET A 83 -6.51 1.03 -7.23
CA MET A 83 -6.14 1.94 -6.14
C MET A 83 -4.89 2.77 -6.49
N VAL A 84 -3.85 2.15 -7.08
CA VAL A 84 -2.67 2.87 -7.60
C VAL A 84 -3.08 3.89 -8.65
N ASN A 85 -3.91 3.49 -9.61
CA ASN A 85 -4.40 4.37 -10.68
C ASN A 85 -5.18 5.56 -10.12
N GLY A 86 -5.97 5.34 -9.08
CA GLY A 86 -6.73 6.39 -8.39
C GLY A 86 -5.81 7.42 -7.70
N VAL A 87 -4.72 6.98 -7.09
CA VAL A 87 -3.70 7.90 -6.55
C VAL A 87 -3.08 8.73 -7.66
N ILE A 88 -2.60 8.07 -8.73
CA ILE A 88 -1.95 8.74 -9.87
C ILE A 88 -2.86 9.77 -10.54
N LYS A 89 -4.16 9.53 -10.57
CA LYS A 89 -5.14 10.48 -11.11
C LYS A 89 -5.17 11.80 -10.34
N ASN A 90 -4.89 11.76 -9.05
CA ASN A 90 -4.96 12.93 -8.16
C ASN A 90 -3.58 13.54 -7.87
N TYR A 91 -2.51 12.74 -7.88
CA TYR A 91 -1.17 13.13 -7.45
C TYR A 91 -0.11 12.59 -8.42
N THR A 92 0.89 13.42 -8.72
CA THR A 92 2.01 13.09 -9.62
C THR A 92 3.24 12.64 -8.85
N SER A 93 3.08 11.69 -7.93
CA SER A 93 4.20 11.15 -7.16
C SER A 93 5.02 10.17 -8.01
N ASP A 94 6.34 10.14 -7.81
CA ASP A 94 7.26 9.24 -8.52
C ASP A 94 6.98 7.78 -8.16
N PHE A 95 6.63 7.54 -6.90
CA PHE A 95 6.25 6.23 -6.39
C PHE A 95 4.83 6.23 -5.80
N VAL A 96 4.11 5.15 -6.06
CA VAL A 96 2.79 4.90 -5.46
C VAL A 96 2.74 3.46 -4.97
N VAL A 97 2.24 3.26 -3.76
CA VAL A 97 1.96 1.94 -3.18
C VAL A 97 0.50 1.85 -2.79
N ALA A 98 -0.16 0.78 -3.17
CA ALA A 98 -1.50 0.44 -2.72
C ALA A 98 -1.50 -0.91 -1.99
N ILE A 99 -2.28 -1.03 -0.91
CA ILE A 99 -2.38 -2.22 -0.09
C ILE A 99 -3.86 -2.53 0.18
N THR A 100 -4.28 -3.74 -0.17
CA THR A 100 -5.59 -4.29 0.19
C THR A 100 -5.45 -5.73 0.64
N GLY A 101 -6.12 -6.14 1.72
CA GLY A 101 -5.87 -7.48 2.27
C GLY A 101 -6.79 -7.86 3.42
N ILE A 102 -6.56 -9.06 3.95
CA ILE A 102 -7.30 -9.64 5.07
C ILE A 102 -6.34 -9.80 6.24
N ALA A 103 -6.35 -8.80 7.14
CA ALA A 103 -5.47 -8.81 8.32
C ALA A 103 -5.97 -9.75 9.43
N GLY A 104 -7.24 -10.19 9.36
CA GLY A 104 -7.83 -11.10 10.35
C GLY A 104 -8.20 -10.43 11.68
N PRO A 105 -8.62 -11.21 12.69
CA PRO A 105 -8.76 -12.68 12.68
C PRO A 105 -9.92 -13.21 11.82
N SER A 106 -10.89 -12.36 11.47
CA SER A 106 -12.05 -12.68 10.63
C SER A 106 -11.87 -12.22 9.18
N GLY A 107 -12.83 -12.56 8.32
CA GLY A 107 -12.89 -12.10 6.93
C GLY A 107 -12.20 -13.00 5.91
N GLY A 108 -11.49 -14.02 6.35
CA GLY A 108 -10.87 -15.01 5.46
C GLY A 108 -11.86 -16.02 4.89
N THR A 109 -11.55 -16.51 3.70
CA THR A 109 -12.25 -17.62 3.03
C THR A 109 -11.24 -18.68 2.60
N THR A 110 -11.71 -19.81 2.04
CA THR A 110 -10.81 -20.87 1.55
C THR A 110 -9.90 -20.36 0.43
N THR A 111 -10.42 -19.54 -0.48
CA THR A 111 -9.64 -18.98 -1.60
C THR A 111 -8.90 -17.72 -1.27
N LYS A 112 -9.35 -16.97 -0.25
CA LYS A 112 -8.72 -15.75 0.25
C LYS A 112 -8.57 -15.83 1.77
N PRO A 113 -7.55 -16.54 2.27
CA PRO A 113 -7.37 -16.76 3.70
C PRO A 113 -6.90 -15.48 4.42
N VAL A 114 -7.05 -15.48 5.75
CA VAL A 114 -6.42 -14.48 6.60
C VAL A 114 -4.92 -14.44 6.34
N GLY A 115 -4.37 -13.24 6.21
CA GLY A 115 -2.96 -13.01 5.84
C GLY A 115 -2.74 -12.78 4.36
N MET A 116 -3.73 -13.02 3.49
CA MET A 116 -3.65 -12.66 2.08
C MET A 116 -3.70 -11.15 1.91
N VAL A 117 -2.66 -10.59 1.33
CA VAL A 117 -2.53 -9.16 1.05
C VAL A 117 -2.07 -8.96 -0.37
N CYS A 118 -2.81 -8.12 -1.11
CA CYS A 118 -2.51 -7.73 -2.47
C CYS A 118 -1.92 -6.32 -2.50
N PHE A 119 -0.89 -6.16 -3.30
CA PHE A 119 -0.13 -4.92 -3.44
C PHE A 119 -0.19 -4.44 -4.88
N GLY A 120 -0.27 -3.13 -5.03
CA GLY A 120 -0.02 -2.45 -6.29
C GLY A 120 1.11 -1.45 -6.11
N PHE A 121 1.97 -1.36 -7.11
CA PHE A 121 3.11 -0.45 -7.11
C PHE A 121 3.15 0.33 -8.43
N SER A 122 3.57 1.58 -8.36
CA SER A 122 3.98 2.35 -9.51
C SER A 122 5.34 2.98 -9.22
N SER A 123 6.28 2.83 -10.15
CA SER A 123 7.61 3.44 -10.11
C SER A 123 7.82 4.16 -11.43
N TYR A 124 7.84 5.49 -11.41
CA TYR A 124 7.94 6.32 -12.62
C TYR A 124 6.91 5.94 -13.69
N GLY A 125 5.69 5.58 -13.28
CA GLY A 125 4.62 5.15 -14.17
C GLY A 125 4.64 3.67 -14.57
N ASN A 126 5.71 2.93 -14.29
CA ASN A 126 5.75 1.48 -14.46
C ASN A 126 5.02 0.80 -13.31
N LYS A 127 3.99 0.01 -13.62
CA LYS A 127 3.09 -0.59 -12.64
C LYS A 127 3.28 -2.09 -12.57
N HIS A 128 3.22 -2.62 -11.36
CA HIS A 128 3.15 -4.06 -11.11
C HIS A 128 2.32 -4.36 -9.87
N THR A 129 1.90 -5.59 -9.74
CA THR A 129 1.12 -6.09 -8.60
C THR A 129 1.77 -7.33 -8.03
N SER A 130 1.45 -7.64 -6.80
CA SER A 130 1.85 -8.89 -6.16
C SER A 130 0.87 -9.28 -5.06
N THR A 131 0.82 -10.57 -4.78
CA THR A 131 0.05 -11.13 -3.67
C THR A 131 0.99 -11.85 -2.71
N GLN A 132 0.83 -11.58 -1.42
CA GLN A 132 1.56 -12.25 -0.35
C GLN A 132 0.61 -12.94 0.61
N LEU A 133 1.08 -14.00 1.25
CA LEU A 133 0.36 -14.71 2.31
C LEU A 133 1.20 -14.65 3.59
N PHE A 134 0.88 -13.70 4.45
CA PHE A 134 1.55 -13.50 5.73
C PHE A 134 0.95 -14.39 6.81
N LYS A 135 1.76 -14.72 7.83
CA LYS A 135 1.34 -15.50 8.99
C LYS A 135 1.40 -14.66 10.25
N GLY A 136 0.58 -15.00 11.23
CA GLY A 136 0.53 -14.35 12.53
C GLY A 136 -0.83 -13.73 12.82
N ASP A 137 -0.87 -12.93 13.88
CA ASP A 137 -2.05 -12.16 14.25
C ASP A 137 -2.21 -10.90 13.37
N ARG A 138 -3.30 -10.18 13.58
CA ARG A 138 -3.64 -8.96 12.83
C ARG A 138 -2.51 -7.93 12.81
N LEU A 139 -1.91 -7.64 13.96
CA LEU A 139 -0.85 -6.64 14.04
C LEU A 139 0.42 -7.10 13.33
N SER A 140 0.74 -8.38 13.42
CA SER A 140 1.85 -8.99 12.70
C SER A 140 1.66 -8.93 11.18
N ILE A 141 0.45 -9.24 10.68
CA ILE A 141 0.13 -9.18 9.25
C ILE A 141 0.24 -7.73 8.74
N ILE A 142 -0.27 -6.75 9.49
CA ILE A 142 -0.13 -5.33 9.15
C ILE A 142 1.34 -4.92 9.09
N SER A 143 2.13 -5.28 10.11
CA SER A 143 3.56 -4.94 10.17
C SER A 143 4.35 -5.58 9.01
N GLN A 144 4.08 -6.84 8.68
CA GLN A 144 4.70 -7.54 7.55
C GLN A 144 4.32 -6.88 6.21
N SER A 145 3.07 -6.43 6.07
CA SER A 145 2.60 -5.73 4.86
C SER A 145 3.34 -4.40 4.65
N VAL A 146 3.51 -3.62 5.71
CA VAL A 146 4.28 -2.37 5.66
C VAL A 146 5.75 -2.64 5.34
N LYS A 147 6.36 -3.60 6.02
CA LYS A 147 7.75 -4.00 5.75
C LYS A 147 7.94 -4.42 4.30
N TYR A 148 7.08 -5.31 3.79
CA TYR A 148 7.11 -5.78 2.41
C TYR A 148 7.02 -4.62 1.41
N SER A 149 6.12 -3.66 1.64
CA SER A 149 5.97 -2.48 0.78
C SER A 149 7.27 -1.69 0.68
N ILE A 150 7.92 -1.41 1.80
CA ILE A 150 9.19 -0.66 1.86
C ILE A 150 10.33 -1.45 1.18
N GLU A 151 10.43 -2.75 1.44
CA GLU A 151 11.43 -3.62 0.82
C GLU A 151 11.26 -3.71 -0.70
N GLN A 152 10.03 -3.75 -1.22
CA GLN A 152 9.79 -3.73 -2.66
C GLN A 152 10.19 -2.39 -3.29
N LEU A 153 9.93 -1.28 -2.63
CA LEU A 153 10.38 0.03 -3.09
C LEU A 153 11.92 0.10 -3.14
N LEU A 154 12.60 -0.35 -2.09
CA LEU A 154 14.07 -0.36 -2.04
C LEU A 154 14.73 -1.24 -3.12
N LYS A 155 14.03 -2.25 -3.63
CA LYS A 155 14.51 -3.11 -4.74
C LYS A 155 14.40 -2.43 -6.12
N GLN A 156 13.69 -1.31 -6.22
CA GLN A 156 13.58 -0.56 -7.48
C GLN A 156 14.84 0.28 -7.77
N PHE A 157 15.77 0.31 -6.83
CA PHE A 157 16.98 1.14 -6.84
C PHE A 157 18.29 0.29 -6.98
#